data_e392230a54b8958015ccf437610e0d02
#
_entry.id   e392230a54b8958015ccf437610e0d02
#
_cell.length_a   1.000
_cell.length_b   1.000
_cell.length_c   1.000
_cell.angle_alpha   90.00
_cell.angle_beta   90.00
_cell.angle_gamma   90.00
#
_symmetry.space_group_name_H-M   'P 1'
#
loop_
_entity.id
_entity.type
_entity.pdbx_description
1 polymer ?
#
loop_
_entity_poly.entity_id
_entity_poly.type
_entity_poly.pdbx_seq_one_letter_code
_entity_poly.pdbx_strand_id
1 'polypeptide(L)' 'MNEEFVNEILNKLRDGELNEYLVKKDQFLEFRNTLVKREDFKHFRGIAHHGGDVLYRYTEVARS' A
#
# COMPACT_ATOMS: atom_id res chain seq x y z
N MET A 1 7.96 0.71 10.42
CA MET A 1 8.19 -0.18 9.25
C MET A 1 9.39 0.32 8.49
N ASN A 2 10.25 -0.57 8.05
CA ASN A 2 11.33 -0.13 7.18
C ASN A 2 10.89 -0.22 5.70
N GLU A 3 11.64 0.43 4.84
CA GLU A 3 11.32 0.51 3.43
C GLU A 3 11.33 -0.86 2.74
N GLU A 4 12.27 -1.71 3.13
CA GLU A 4 12.39 -3.06 2.57
C GLU A 4 11.14 -3.89 2.86
N PHE A 5 10.67 -3.85 4.09
CA PHE A 5 9.45 -4.56 4.49
C PHE A 5 8.22 -4.05 3.73
N VAL A 6 8.10 -2.73 3.60
CA VAL A 6 6.99 -2.12 2.87
C VAL A 6 7.01 -2.55 1.41
N ASN A 7 8.18 -2.52 0.77
CA ASN A 7 8.29 -2.95 -0.62
C ASN A 7 7.95 -4.42 -0.80
N GLU A 8 8.28 -5.27 0.17
CA GLU A 8 7.91 -6.67 0.13
C GLU A 8 6.40 -6.85 0.13
N ILE A 9 5.70 -6.11 0.99
CA ILE A 9 4.22 -6.14 1.04
C ILE A 9 3.64 -5.64 -0.27
N LEU A 10 4.15 -4.53 -0.80
CA LEU A 10 3.65 -3.96 -2.05
C LEU A 10 3.87 -4.91 -3.22
N ASN A 11 5.01 -5.60 -3.25
CA ASN A 11 5.27 -6.60 -4.29
C ASN A 11 4.28 -7.76 -4.22
N LYS A 12 3.94 -8.21 -3.02
CA LYS A 12 2.97 -9.29 -2.84
C LYS A 12 1.57 -8.89 -3.27
N LEU A 13 1.20 -7.64 -2.99
CA LEU A 13 -0.08 -7.11 -3.47
C LEU A 13 -0.10 -7.03 -5.00
N ARG A 14 0.97 -6.55 -5.60
CA ARG A 14 1.09 -6.47 -7.06
C ARG A 14 0.99 -7.84 -7.70
N ASP A 15 1.63 -8.84 -7.11
CA ASP A 15 1.73 -10.18 -7.69
C ASP A 15 0.52 -11.05 -7.36
N GLY A 16 -0.43 -10.54 -6.56
CA GLY A 16 -1.62 -11.29 -6.21
C GLY A 16 -1.44 -12.27 -5.06
N GLU A 17 -0.30 -12.26 -4.41
CA GLU A 17 -0.05 -13.11 -3.24
C GLU A 17 -0.83 -12.64 -2.02
N LEU A 18 -1.09 -11.32 -1.96
CA LEU A 18 -1.97 -10.71 -0.96
C LEU A 18 -3.10 -10.00 -1.69
N ASN A 19 -4.33 -10.15 -1.20
CA ASN A 19 -5.48 -9.43 -1.76
C ASN A 19 -5.57 -8.01 -1.23
N GLU A 20 -5.18 -7.81 0.02
CA GLU A 20 -5.24 -6.52 0.67
C GLU A 20 -4.32 -6.50 1.89
N TYR A 21 -3.96 -5.31 2.34
CA TYR A 21 -3.13 -5.14 3.52
C TYR A 21 -3.56 -3.92 4.30
N LEU A 22 -3.85 -4.10 5.58
CA LEU A 22 -4.26 -3.00 6.46
C LEU A 22 -3.04 -2.34 7.09
N VAL A 23 -2.89 -1.04 6.83
CA VAL A 23 -1.82 -0.23 7.42
C VAL A 23 -2.39 0.58 8.58
N LYS A 24 -1.84 0.38 9.76
CA LYS A 24 -2.28 1.08 10.95
C LYS A 24 -1.91 2.56 10.88
N LYS A 25 -2.70 3.38 11.56
CA LYS A 25 -2.53 4.83 11.58
C LYS A 25 -1.10 5.27 11.88
N ASP A 26 -0.46 4.66 12.87
CA ASP A 26 0.87 5.03 13.31
C ASP A 26 1.97 4.64 12.30
N GLN A 27 1.64 3.82 11.32
CA GLN A 27 2.58 3.38 10.28
C GLN A 27 2.26 3.94 8.90
N PHE A 28 1.16 4.68 8.80
CA PHE A 28 0.67 5.13 7.50
C PHE A 28 1.66 6.01 6.74
N LEU A 29 2.27 6.97 7.42
CA LEU A 29 3.20 7.90 6.75
C LEU A 29 4.43 7.18 6.22
N GLU A 30 4.98 6.24 6.99
CA GLU A 30 6.13 5.47 6.55
C GLU A 30 5.80 4.59 5.35
N PHE A 31 4.63 3.96 5.39
CA PHE A 31 4.17 3.13 4.29
C PHE A 31 3.97 3.97 3.03
N ARG A 32 3.29 5.10 3.16
CA ARG A 32 3.00 5.99 2.04
C ARG A 32 4.28 6.56 1.44
N ASN A 33 5.25 6.93 2.26
CA ASN A 33 6.52 7.48 1.76
C ASN A 33 7.24 6.50 0.83
N THR A 34 7.21 5.22 1.14
CA THR A 34 7.79 4.20 0.28
C THR A 34 6.94 3.97 -0.96
N LEU A 35 5.62 3.91 -0.77
CA LEU A 35 4.69 3.66 -1.86
C LEU A 35 4.83 4.70 -2.98
N VAL A 36 4.87 5.99 -2.64
CA VAL A 36 4.87 7.05 -3.66
C VAL A 36 6.17 7.11 -4.46
N LYS A 37 7.22 6.45 -4.01
CA LYS A 37 8.48 6.36 -4.75
C LYS A 37 8.45 5.31 -5.85
N ARG A 38 7.45 4.43 -5.84
CA ARG A 38 7.37 3.33 -6.79
C ARG A 38 6.73 3.79 -8.09
N GLU A 39 7.17 3.19 -9.19
CA GLU A 39 6.59 3.48 -10.51
C GLU A 39 5.14 3.05 -10.60
N ASP A 40 4.76 2.02 -9.84
CA ASP A 40 3.41 1.46 -9.85
C ASP A 40 2.51 2.02 -8.74
N PHE A 41 2.88 3.16 -8.12
CA PHE A 41 2.12 3.65 -6.97
C PHE A 41 0.66 3.96 -7.29
N LYS A 42 0.34 4.33 -8.54
CA LYS A 42 -1.03 4.64 -8.95
C LYS A 42 -1.92 3.41 -9.06
N HIS A 43 -1.33 2.23 -9.07
CA HIS A 43 -2.08 0.98 -9.06
C HIS A 43 -2.56 0.59 -7.66
N PHE A 44 -2.04 1.25 -6.63
CA PHE A 44 -2.43 0.95 -5.25
C PHE A 44 -3.52 1.89 -4.80
N ARG A 45 -4.59 1.33 -4.24
CA ARG A 45 -5.72 2.09 -3.72
C ARG A 45 -5.77 1.98 -2.21
N GLY A 46 -5.91 3.13 -1.56
CA GLY A 46 -6.08 3.19 -0.11
C GLY A 46 -7.53 3.46 0.23
N ILE A 47 -8.09 2.66 1.11
CA ILE A 47 -9.46 2.80 1.60
C ILE A 47 -9.38 3.12 3.08
N ALA A 48 -9.87 4.30 3.45
CA ALA A 48 -9.83 4.75 4.84
C ALA A 48 -10.76 3.93 5.72
N HIS A 49 -10.26 3.56 6.89
CA HIS A 49 -11.01 2.85 7.92
C HIS A 49 -11.10 3.70 9.18
N HIS A 50 -11.90 3.25 10.13
CA HIS A 50 -12.03 3.93 11.41
C HIS A 50 -10.68 4.01 12.12
N GLY A 51 -10.46 5.11 12.85
CA GLY A 51 -9.23 5.29 13.61
C GLY A 51 -8.02 5.71 12.80
N GLY A 52 -8.19 5.99 11.50
CA GLY A 52 -7.11 6.45 10.66
C GLY A 52 -6.29 5.34 10.01
N ASP A 53 -6.74 4.10 10.13
CA ASP A 53 -6.12 2.98 9.42
C ASP A 53 -6.50 3.04 7.93
N VAL A 54 -5.67 2.48 7.07
CA VAL A 54 -5.92 2.48 5.62
C VAL A 54 -5.71 1.08 5.08
N LEU A 55 -6.71 0.58 4.36
CA LEU A 55 -6.62 -0.71 3.69
C LEU A 55 -6.13 -0.51 2.26
N TYR A 56 -5.01 -1.15 1.92
CA TYR A 56 -4.44 -1.04 0.58
C TYR A 56 -4.74 -2.25 -0.27
N ARG A 57 -5.04 -1.98 -1.54
CA ARG A 57 -5.26 -3.00 -2.57
C ARG A 57 -4.52 -2.61 -3.84
N TYR A 58 -4.15 -3.60 -4.63
CA TYR A 58 -3.56 -3.38 -5.94
C TYR A 58 -4.63 -3.57 -7.03
N THR A 59 -4.64 -2.68 -8.02
CA THR A 59 -5.53 -2.79 -9.18
C THR A 59 -4.70 -2.79 -10.45
N GLU A 60 -5.13 -3.56 -11.45
CA GLU A 60 -4.42 -3.62 -12.73
C GLU A 60 -4.50 -2.31 -13.50
N VAL A 61 -5.58 -1.56 -13.29
CA VAL A 61 -5.76 -0.27 -13.95
C VAL A 61 -5.29 0.84 -13.02
N ALA A 62 -4.31 1.62 -13.48
CA ALA A 62 -3.77 2.73 -12.71
C ALA A 62 -4.82 3.85 -12.58
N ARG A 63 -4.76 4.56 -11.46
CA ARG A 63 -5.59 5.76 -11.27
C ARG A 63 -5.15 6.86 -12.23
N SER A 64 -6.10 7.55 -12.77
CA SER A 64 -5.81 8.69 -13.65
C SER A 64 -5.51 9.96 -12.86
#